data_6ae59614c69220743d4d289d3ba64435
#
_entry.id   6ae59614c69220743d4d289d3ba64435
#
_cell.length_a   1.000
_cell.length_b   1.000
_cell.length_c   1.000
_cell.angle_alpha   90.00
_cell.angle_beta   90.00
_cell.angle_gamma   90.00
#
_symmetry.space_group_name_H-M   'P 1'
#
loop_
_entity.id
_entity.type
_entity.pdbx_description
1 polymer ?
#
loop_
_entity_poly.entity_id
_entity_poly.type
_entity_poly.pdbx_seq_one_letter_code
_entity_poly.pdbx_strand_id
1 'polypeptide(L)'
;MGNRAGSQRLIQLGERIRQKRKDSHLSRETFAEKAGISVNTVSRIEGGQAAMSVEIFAKLVEVLDTDADELLGRRAKAEENDPVETTAARIRRLKPKEQKIVIKTMKALMDGMEEKEGWEVPQI
;
A
#
# COMPACT_ATOMS: atom_id res chain seq x y z
N MET A 1 20.54 -22.49 -6.40
CA MET A 1 20.41 -22.12 -6.79
C MET A 1 19.75 -21.43 -6.93
N GLY A 2 19.61 -21.13 -6.63
CA GLY A 2 18.93 -20.25 -6.60
C GLY A 2 18.37 -19.70 -7.53
N ASN A 3 17.79 -19.37 -7.55
CA ASN A 3 17.35 -18.96 -8.38
C ASN A 3 17.05 -17.84 -8.67
N ARG A 4 17.26 -17.42 -8.65
CA ARG A 4 17.45 -16.34 -9.26
C ARG A 4 16.37 -15.92 -10.11
N ALA A 5 16.60 -15.65 -11.30
CA ALA A 5 15.56 -15.37 -12.28
C ALA A 5 14.46 -16.42 -12.15
N GLY A 6 13.23 -16.05 -12.18
CA GLY A 6 12.13 -17.00 -12.13
C GLY A 6 11.58 -17.28 -10.76
N SER A 7 12.09 -16.67 -9.72
CA SER A 7 11.44 -16.74 -8.43
C SER A 7 10.03 -16.18 -8.56
N GLN A 8 9.05 -16.97 -8.16
CA GLN A 8 7.65 -16.56 -8.28
C GLN A 8 7.38 -15.27 -7.51
N ARG A 9 7.99 -15.13 -6.34
CA ARG A 9 7.85 -13.91 -5.54
C ARG A 9 8.43 -12.69 -6.24
N LEU A 10 9.58 -12.85 -6.88
CA LEU A 10 10.21 -11.74 -7.60
C LEU A 10 9.40 -11.36 -8.84
N ILE A 11 8.86 -12.34 -9.54
CA ILE A 11 8.01 -12.10 -10.70
C ILE A 11 6.77 -11.31 -10.29
N GLN A 12 6.10 -11.74 -9.24
CA GLN A 12 4.90 -11.07 -8.75
C GLN A 12 5.20 -9.67 -8.24
N LEU A 13 6.29 -9.51 -7.50
CA LEU A 13 6.71 -8.20 -7.02
C LEU A 13 7.01 -7.27 -8.20
N GLY A 14 7.74 -7.77 -9.19
CA GLY A 14 8.07 -7.00 -10.38
C GLY A 14 6.84 -6.52 -11.12
N GLU A 15 5.83 -7.38 -11.23
CA GLU A 15 4.56 -7.02 -11.89
C GLU A 15 3.83 -5.92 -11.13
N ARG A 16 3.81 -5.99 -9.80
CA ARG A 16 3.18 -4.96 -8.98
C ARG A 16 3.91 -3.63 -9.10
N ILE A 17 5.23 -3.67 -9.10
CA ILE A 17 6.04 -2.47 -9.29
C ILE A 17 5.74 -1.84 -10.65
N ARG A 18 5.72 -2.65 -11.69
CA ARG A 18 5.42 -2.18 -13.04
C ARG A 18 4.03 -1.55 -13.12
N GLN A 19 3.05 -2.21 -12.53
CA GLN A 19 1.68 -1.69 -12.56
C GLN A 19 1.57 -0.36 -11.82
N LYS A 20 2.19 -0.25 -10.64
CA LYS A 20 2.22 1.01 -9.89
C LYS A 20 2.92 2.12 -10.66
N ARG A 21 4.01 1.79 -11.34
CA ARG A 21 4.71 2.74 -12.18
C ARG A 21 3.79 3.28 -13.27
N LYS A 22 3.09 2.38 -13.96
CA LYS A 22 2.16 2.76 -15.03
C LYS A 22 1.00 3.58 -14.49
N ASP A 23 0.47 3.19 -13.35
CA ASP A 23 -0.63 3.93 -12.72
C ASP A 23 -0.20 5.35 -12.33
N SER A 24 1.08 5.53 -12.05
CA SER A 24 1.66 6.83 -11.72
C SER A 24 2.10 7.61 -12.97
N HIS A 25 1.87 7.05 -14.14
CA HIS A 25 2.25 7.66 -15.42
C HIS A 25 3.75 7.95 -15.54
N LEU A 26 4.57 7.07 -14.95
CA LEU A 26 6.03 7.21 -15.02
C LEU A 26 6.61 6.30 -16.11
N SER A 27 7.52 6.86 -16.89
CA SER A 27 8.33 6.05 -17.80
C SER A 27 9.37 5.29 -16.97
N ARG A 28 9.96 4.26 -17.54
CA ARG A 28 11.06 3.56 -16.88
C ARG A 28 12.22 4.50 -16.61
N GLU A 29 12.51 5.38 -17.56
CA GLU A 29 13.58 6.36 -17.45
C GLU A 29 13.36 7.30 -16.25
N THR A 30 12.18 7.88 -16.15
CA THR A 30 11.86 8.78 -15.05
C THR A 30 11.84 8.04 -13.72
N PHE A 31 11.28 6.85 -13.72
CA PHE A 31 11.25 6.02 -12.51
C PHE A 31 12.65 5.69 -12.03
N ALA A 32 13.53 5.27 -12.95
CA ALA A 32 14.92 4.95 -12.64
C ALA A 32 15.65 6.17 -12.05
N GLU A 33 15.44 7.33 -12.67
CA GLU A 33 16.05 8.58 -12.20
C GLU A 33 15.60 8.91 -10.78
N LYS A 34 14.31 8.85 -10.53
CA LYS A 34 13.76 9.14 -9.20
C LYS A 34 14.23 8.15 -8.14
N ALA A 35 14.38 6.90 -8.53
CA ALA A 35 14.81 5.85 -7.61
C ALA A 35 16.33 5.76 -7.46
N GLY A 36 17.08 6.48 -8.30
CA GLY A 36 18.53 6.45 -8.24
C GLY A 36 19.15 5.16 -8.73
N ILE A 37 18.51 4.50 -9.69
CA ILE A 37 19.02 3.25 -10.29
C ILE A 37 18.99 3.37 -11.80
N SER A 38 19.63 2.42 -12.47
CA SER A 38 19.64 2.43 -13.94
C SER A 38 18.33 1.92 -14.52
N VAL A 39 18.03 2.33 -15.75
CA VAL A 39 16.87 1.82 -16.48
C VAL A 39 16.96 0.30 -16.63
N ASN A 40 18.15 -0.21 -16.87
CA ASN A 40 18.33 -1.65 -16.97
C ASN A 40 17.96 -2.36 -15.67
N THR A 41 18.32 -1.76 -14.53
CA THR A 41 17.92 -2.30 -13.22
C THR A 41 16.41 -2.31 -13.07
N VAL A 42 15.73 -1.22 -13.47
CA VAL A 42 14.28 -1.17 -13.45
C VAL A 42 13.68 -2.30 -14.28
N SER A 43 14.18 -2.48 -15.51
CA SER A 43 13.66 -3.53 -16.39
C SER A 43 13.82 -4.92 -15.78
N ARG A 44 14.97 -5.18 -15.15
CA ARG A 44 15.23 -6.48 -14.53
C ARG A 44 14.37 -6.72 -13.30
N ILE A 45 14.14 -5.67 -12.51
CA ILE A 45 13.27 -5.76 -11.34
C ILE A 45 11.83 -6.03 -11.80
N GLU A 46 11.34 -5.27 -12.76
CA GLU A 46 9.98 -5.44 -13.26
C GLU A 46 9.76 -6.79 -13.93
N GLY A 47 10.81 -7.34 -14.52
CA GLY A 47 10.75 -8.66 -15.14
C GLY A 47 10.93 -9.82 -14.15
N GLY A 48 11.16 -9.54 -12.89
CA GLY A 48 11.36 -10.57 -11.89
C GLY A 48 12.72 -11.26 -11.98
N GLN A 49 13.68 -10.64 -12.66
CA GLN A 49 14.99 -11.22 -12.91
C GLN A 49 16.04 -10.85 -11.87
N ALA A 50 15.73 -9.89 -11.02
CA ALA A 50 16.69 -9.42 -10.03
C ALA A 50 16.00 -9.16 -8.69
N ALA A 51 16.66 -9.60 -7.65
CA ALA A 51 16.30 -9.17 -6.29
C ALA A 51 16.85 -7.77 -6.08
N MET A 52 16.40 -7.11 -5.04
CA MET A 52 16.87 -5.77 -4.73
C MET A 52 17.20 -5.67 -3.26
N SER A 53 18.03 -4.71 -2.90
CA SER A 53 18.33 -4.44 -1.50
C SER A 53 17.11 -3.80 -0.85
N VAL A 54 17.08 -3.86 0.48
CA VAL A 54 16.04 -3.18 1.25
C VAL A 54 16.05 -1.68 0.97
N GLU A 55 17.24 -1.10 0.79
CA GLU A 55 17.36 0.33 0.49
C GLU A 55 16.70 0.70 -0.84
N ILE A 56 16.92 -0.11 -1.86
CA ILE A 56 16.29 0.11 -3.16
C ILE A 56 14.78 -0.07 -3.03
N PHE A 57 14.35 -1.14 -2.35
CA PHE A 57 12.94 -1.40 -2.16
C PHE A 57 12.24 -0.23 -1.46
N ALA A 58 12.84 0.29 -0.39
CA ALA A 58 12.30 1.44 0.33
C ALA A 58 12.17 2.65 -0.58
N LYS A 59 13.15 2.87 -1.44
CA LYS A 59 13.14 3.99 -2.40
C LYS A 59 12.00 3.83 -3.41
N LEU A 60 11.79 2.61 -3.90
CA LEU A 60 10.70 2.34 -4.84
C LEU A 60 9.34 2.60 -4.18
N VAL A 61 9.20 2.19 -2.93
CA VAL A 61 7.97 2.45 -2.17
C VAL A 61 7.67 3.95 -2.11
N GLU A 62 8.70 4.76 -1.82
CA GLU A 62 8.54 6.22 -1.78
C GLU A 62 8.17 6.80 -3.15
N VAL A 63 8.89 6.41 -4.18
CA VAL A 63 8.67 6.95 -5.53
C VAL A 63 7.28 6.60 -6.04
N LEU A 64 6.81 5.40 -5.73
CA LEU A 64 5.50 4.93 -6.18
C LEU A 64 4.36 5.38 -5.25
N ASP A 65 4.68 6.06 -4.17
CA ASP A 65 3.69 6.53 -3.20
C ASP A 65 2.75 5.40 -2.76
N THR A 66 3.35 4.30 -2.34
CA THR A 66 2.63 3.10 -1.92
C THR A 66 3.21 2.64 -0.59
N ASP A 67 2.79 1.49 -0.11
CA ASP A 67 3.39 0.90 1.09
C ASP A 67 3.98 -0.47 0.77
N ALA A 68 4.87 -0.91 1.64
CA ALA A 68 5.60 -2.16 1.45
C ALA A 68 4.66 -3.36 1.39
N ASP A 69 3.64 -3.40 2.23
CA ASP A 69 2.71 -4.54 2.25
C ASP A 69 1.95 -4.65 0.94
N GLU A 70 1.55 -3.53 0.37
CA GLU A 70 0.87 -3.52 -0.91
C GLU A 70 1.77 -4.05 -2.02
N LEU A 71 3.02 -3.58 -2.09
CA LEU A 71 3.95 -4.07 -3.11
C LEU A 71 4.28 -5.55 -2.93
N LEU A 72 4.39 -6.00 -1.68
CA LEU A 72 4.68 -7.40 -1.40
C LEU A 72 3.45 -8.31 -1.54
N GLY A 73 2.29 -7.73 -1.79
CA GLY A 73 1.07 -8.49 -1.95
C GLY A 73 0.54 -9.08 -0.65
N ARG A 74 0.96 -8.53 0.48
CA ARG A 74 0.54 -9.00 1.79
C ARG A 74 -0.76 -8.38 2.26
N ARG A 75 -1.06 -7.19 1.75
CA ARG A 75 -2.32 -6.55 2.06
C ARG A 75 -3.39 -7.25 1.26
N ALA A 76 -4.28 -7.94 1.95
CA ALA A 76 -5.44 -8.52 1.30
C ALA A 76 -6.19 -7.37 0.63
N LYS A 77 -6.65 -7.59 -0.59
CA LYS A 77 -7.56 -6.65 -1.20
C LYS A 77 -8.70 -6.47 -0.22
N ALA A 78 -8.93 -5.25 0.22
CA ALA A 78 -10.09 -4.96 1.03
C ALA A 78 -11.28 -5.50 0.26
N GLU A 79 -12.06 -6.34 0.90
CA GLU A 79 -13.28 -6.81 0.26
C GLU A 79 -14.11 -5.56 -0.03
N GLU A 80 -14.67 -5.50 -1.21
CA GLU A 80 -15.46 -4.35 -1.63
C GLU A 80 -16.53 -3.97 -0.62
N ASN A 81 -16.94 -4.94 0.20
CA ASN A 81 -18.00 -4.76 1.18
C ASN A 81 -17.49 -4.66 2.61
N ASP A 82 -16.18 -4.50 2.82
CA ASP A 82 -15.65 -4.34 4.17
C ASP A 82 -16.14 -2.99 4.74
N PRO A 83 -16.98 -3.01 5.78
CA PRO A 83 -17.52 -1.77 6.34
C PRO A 83 -16.46 -0.82 6.85
N VAL A 84 -15.35 -1.35 7.39
CA VAL A 84 -14.27 -0.52 7.91
C VAL A 84 -13.61 0.26 6.77
N GLU A 85 -13.24 -0.45 5.71
CA GLU A 85 -12.59 0.18 4.56
C GLU A 85 -13.51 1.14 3.82
N THR A 86 -14.76 0.76 3.66
CA THR A 86 -15.75 1.60 3.00
C THR A 86 -15.97 2.89 3.79
N THR A 87 -16.08 2.78 5.11
CA THR A 87 -16.25 3.94 5.98
C THR A 87 -15.02 4.83 5.98
N ALA A 88 -13.84 4.24 6.05
CA ALA A 88 -12.59 5.00 5.99
C ALA A 88 -12.50 5.80 4.69
N ALA A 89 -12.87 5.19 3.56
CA ALA A 89 -12.87 5.89 2.28
C ALA A 89 -13.83 7.08 2.27
N ARG A 90 -15.00 6.91 2.88
CA ARG A 90 -15.97 7.99 3.00
C ARG A 90 -15.43 9.14 3.85
N ILE A 91 -14.78 8.80 4.95
CA ILE A 91 -14.18 9.80 5.84
C ILE A 91 -13.13 10.63 5.09
N ARG A 92 -12.30 9.96 4.29
CA ARG A 92 -11.26 10.65 3.51
C ARG A 92 -11.81 11.64 2.50
N ARG A 93 -13.05 11.46 2.05
CA ARG A 93 -13.70 12.35 1.10
C ARG A 93 -14.34 13.56 1.75
N LEU A 94 -14.47 13.56 3.06
CA LEU A 94 -15.08 14.67 3.79
C LEU A 94 -14.15 15.88 3.81
N LYS A 95 -14.74 17.05 4.01
CA LYS A 95 -13.96 18.26 4.21
C LYS A 95 -13.19 18.17 5.54
N PRO A 96 -12.05 18.86 5.67
CA PRO A 96 -11.24 18.78 6.89
C PRO A 96 -12.00 19.01 8.19
N LYS A 97 -12.91 19.95 8.22
CA LYS A 97 -13.74 20.22 9.42
C LYS A 97 -14.63 19.03 9.74
N GLU A 98 -15.22 18.45 8.71
CA GLU A 98 -16.10 17.31 8.86
C GLU A 98 -15.34 16.07 9.33
N GLN A 99 -14.12 15.87 8.78
CA GLN A 99 -13.27 14.78 9.22
C GLN A 99 -12.95 14.87 10.71
N LYS A 100 -12.63 16.08 11.19
CA LYS A 100 -12.33 16.30 12.60
C LYS A 100 -13.51 15.91 13.49
N ILE A 101 -14.71 16.30 13.09
CA ILE A 101 -15.92 15.99 13.86
C ILE A 101 -16.15 14.48 13.93
N VAL A 102 -16.08 13.82 12.79
CA VAL A 102 -16.31 12.37 12.71
C VAL A 102 -15.27 11.62 13.54
N ILE A 103 -14.00 11.94 13.36
CA ILE A 103 -12.91 11.24 14.05
C ILE A 103 -13.01 11.47 15.56
N LYS A 104 -13.28 12.69 15.98
CA LYS A 104 -13.42 13.00 17.40
C LYS A 104 -14.57 12.21 18.02
N THR A 105 -15.70 12.16 17.33
CA THR A 105 -16.87 11.41 17.80
C THR A 105 -16.58 9.91 17.88
N MET A 106 -15.94 9.37 16.86
CA MET A 106 -15.60 7.95 16.83
C MET A 106 -14.61 7.58 17.93
N LYS A 107 -13.62 8.44 18.17
CA LYS A 107 -12.65 8.21 19.25
C LYS A 107 -13.34 8.19 20.60
N ALA A 108 -14.25 9.14 20.84
CA ALA A 108 -14.98 9.19 22.08
C ALA A 108 -15.80 7.91 22.31
N LEU A 109 -16.44 7.42 21.25
CA LEU A 109 -17.21 6.17 21.33
C LEU A 109 -16.30 4.97 21.61
N MET A 110 -15.18 4.88 20.92
CA MET A 110 -14.26 3.78 21.12
C MET A 110 -13.66 3.80 22.53
N ASP A 111 -13.29 4.97 23.01
CA ASP A 111 -12.76 5.11 24.36
C ASP A 111 -13.79 4.65 25.40
N GLY A 112 -15.04 5.01 25.20
CA GLY A 112 -16.12 4.57 26.08
C GLY A 112 -16.31 3.07 26.08
N MET A 113 -16.22 2.45 24.93
CA MET A 113 -16.32 1.00 24.80
C MET A 113 -15.16 0.27 25.48
N GLU A 114 -13.96 0.80 25.32
CA GLU A 114 -12.77 0.20 25.90
C GLU A 114 -12.73 0.33 27.42
N GLU A 115 -13.23 1.43 27.95
CA GLU A 115 -13.23 1.68 29.39
C GLU A 115 -14.31 0.91 30.15
N LYS A 116 -15.43 0.64 29.48
CA LYS A 116 -16.56 -0.01 30.13
C LYS A 116 -16.60 -1.49 29.79
N GLU A 117 -16.03 -2.25 30.68
CA GLU A 117 -16.13 -3.69 30.59
C GLU A 117 -17.59 -4.09 30.61
N GLY A 118 -17.99 -4.93 29.68
CA GLY A 118 -19.38 -5.38 29.59
C GLY A 118 -20.30 -4.48 28.81
N TRP A 119 -19.76 -3.43 28.21
CA TRP A 119 -20.59 -2.56 27.36
C TRP A 119 -21.02 -3.35 26.11
N GLU A 120 -22.33 -3.41 25.91
CA GLU A 120 -22.86 -4.15 24.77
C GLU A 120 -23.12 -3.22 23.60
N VAL A 121 -22.61 -3.65 22.45
CA VAL A 121 -22.87 -2.94 21.20
C VAL A 121 -24.29 -3.24 20.77
N PRO A 122 -25.11 -2.21 20.48
CA PRO A 122 -26.43 -2.45 19.97
C PRO A 122 -26.38 -3.31 18.71
N GLN A 123 -27.21 -4.32 18.66
CA GLN A 123 -27.28 -5.14 17.47
C GLN A 123 -28.14 -4.43 16.44
N ILE A 124 -27.60 -4.41 15.25
CA ILE A 124 -28.25 -3.71 14.13
C ILE A 124 -28.98 -4.71 13.26
#